data_94247c39edd31d945d3d9751b6ef5350
#
_entry.id   94247c39edd31d945d3d9751b6ef5350
#
_cell.length_a   1.000
_cell.length_b   1.000
_cell.length_c   1.000
_cell.angle_alpha   90.00
_cell.angle_beta   90.00
_cell.angle_gamma   90.00
#
_symmetry.space_group_name_H-M   'P 1'
#
loop_
_entity.id
_entity.type
_entity.pdbx_description
1 polymer ?
#
loop_
_entity_poly.entity_id
_entity_poly.type
_entity_poly.pdbx_seq_one_letter_code
_entity_poly.pdbx_strand_id
1 'polypeptide(L)'
;MKLLIRAVRIIDPQSPFDGLVRDVLLENGLIRQIGEALPVDEDDSSIQRIEQAGLCLSPGWVDLRVSAKDPGYEHKEDLTTVCRAAMLGGFTDIAVLPNTKPVLDSKDTLGYVRQATQGQAVNVHPIAAITKRTEGQDFTDMIDLHHAGAVAFSDGEQPLTHPDLLLKTLQYLRPFNGLLMNRPEEQNLTHFGQMNEGLSSTLLGLKGMPAMAEEMMIERDLRLLEYLFPQTAERPAETVLHFSTISTARSVELIRQAKQQGLPVSCDVAAHQLAFTDSDLMGFDTNLKVNPPFRLPADREALKQGLADGTIDAVVSDHNPQDDESKNIEFDHADFGIIGLETAFAVVRTHFPEWPLASLVEALTHRPRQILRLPSHTIDVNQPATLTVFDPDLAWTYERTASRSKNSPFFGKTLRGKALWIINKSFVESL
;
A
#
# COMPACT_ATOMS: atom_id res chain seq x y z
N MET A 1 -10.62 -26.26 11.58
CA MET A 1 -10.06 -26.38 10.22
C MET A 1 -8.61 -26.80 10.34
N LYS A 2 -8.20 -27.80 9.57
CA LYS A 2 -6.80 -28.23 9.43
C LYS A 2 -6.37 -28.02 7.98
N LEU A 3 -5.20 -27.43 7.77
CA LEU A 3 -4.61 -27.21 6.45
C LEU A 3 -3.13 -27.58 6.49
N LEU A 4 -2.70 -28.41 5.54
CA LEU A 4 -1.31 -28.76 5.32
C LEU A 4 -0.81 -28.11 4.03
N ILE A 5 0.25 -27.32 4.12
CA ILE A 5 0.96 -26.77 2.97
C ILE A 5 2.25 -27.58 2.82
N ARG A 6 2.38 -28.32 1.70
CA ARG A 6 3.51 -29.21 1.43
C ARG A 6 4.65 -28.48 0.71
N ALA A 7 5.87 -28.78 1.12
CA ALA A 7 7.11 -28.43 0.43
C ALA A 7 7.15 -26.95 -0.03
N VAL A 8 6.67 -26.03 0.81
CA VAL A 8 6.62 -24.61 0.51
C VAL A 8 7.89 -23.90 0.97
N ARG A 9 8.45 -23.01 0.14
CA ARG A 9 9.59 -22.17 0.52
C ARG A 9 9.13 -21.00 1.37
N ILE A 10 9.61 -20.94 2.61
CA ILE A 10 9.29 -19.85 3.53
C ILE A 10 10.12 -18.62 3.16
N ILE A 11 9.46 -17.48 2.99
CA ILE A 11 10.05 -16.16 2.73
C ILE A 11 9.59 -15.23 3.84
N ASP A 12 10.37 -15.18 4.91
CA ASP A 12 10.12 -14.35 6.08
C ASP A 12 11.42 -14.09 6.82
N PRO A 13 12.10 -12.93 6.56
CA PRO A 13 13.39 -12.62 7.17
C PRO A 13 13.42 -12.61 8.71
N GLN A 14 12.24 -12.54 9.36
CA GLN A 14 12.12 -12.61 10.82
C GLN A 14 11.89 -14.05 11.35
N SER A 15 11.66 -15.01 10.45
CA SER A 15 11.42 -16.41 10.81
C SER A 15 12.72 -17.18 10.98
N PRO A 16 12.81 -18.11 11.96
CA PRO A 16 13.91 -19.07 12.02
C PRO A 16 13.93 -20.05 10.85
N PHE A 17 12.87 -20.09 10.04
CA PHE A 17 12.72 -20.97 8.89
C PHE A 17 12.93 -20.26 7.55
N ASP A 18 13.36 -18.98 7.54
CA ASP A 18 13.53 -18.20 6.31
C ASP A 18 14.42 -18.92 5.28
N GLY A 19 13.98 -18.91 4.02
CA GLY A 19 14.65 -19.54 2.88
C GLY A 19 14.52 -21.07 2.81
N LEU A 20 14.03 -21.73 3.87
CA LEU A 20 13.91 -23.18 3.93
C LEU A 20 12.64 -23.65 3.23
N VAL A 21 12.70 -24.85 2.62
CA VAL A 21 11.53 -25.56 2.11
C VAL A 21 11.01 -26.46 3.21
N ARG A 22 9.76 -26.28 3.63
CA ARG A 22 9.13 -27.00 4.75
C ARG A 22 7.68 -27.32 4.45
N ASP A 23 7.18 -28.33 5.15
CA ASP A 23 5.76 -28.54 5.33
C ASP A 23 5.28 -27.67 6.49
N VAL A 24 4.12 -27.06 6.34
CA VAL A 24 3.50 -26.21 7.37
C VAL A 24 2.09 -26.73 7.65
N LEU A 25 1.85 -27.15 8.88
CA LEU A 25 0.53 -27.59 9.34
C LEU A 25 -0.14 -26.47 10.14
N LEU A 26 -1.31 -26.09 9.66
CA LEU A 26 -2.17 -25.10 10.32
C LEU A 26 -3.36 -25.80 10.98
N GLU A 27 -3.70 -25.40 12.18
CA GLU A 27 -4.86 -25.89 12.91
C GLU A 27 -5.51 -24.79 13.74
N ASN A 28 -6.81 -24.58 13.53
CA ASN A 28 -7.61 -23.60 14.26
C ASN A 28 -7.01 -22.16 14.23
N GLY A 29 -6.53 -21.75 13.05
CA GLY A 29 -5.97 -20.40 12.83
C GLY A 29 -4.56 -20.19 13.39
N LEU A 30 -3.86 -21.26 13.80
CA LEU A 30 -2.49 -21.20 14.30
C LEU A 30 -1.58 -22.11 13.46
N ILE A 31 -0.31 -21.74 13.37
CA ILE A 31 0.75 -22.59 12.83
C ILE A 31 1.11 -23.63 13.91
N ARG A 32 0.81 -24.91 13.67
CA ARG A 32 1.01 -25.97 14.67
C ARG A 32 2.32 -26.68 14.55
N GLN A 33 2.75 -26.93 13.32
CA GLN A 33 4.01 -27.62 13.07
C GLN A 33 4.66 -27.09 11.78
N ILE A 34 5.97 -27.03 11.79
CA ILE A 34 6.82 -26.76 10.64
C ILE A 34 7.90 -27.83 10.60
N GLY A 35 8.10 -28.51 9.48
CA GLY A 35 9.07 -29.61 9.37
C GLY A 35 9.44 -29.94 7.92
N GLU A 36 10.40 -30.86 7.71
CA GLU A 36 10.84 -31.26 6.36
C GLU A 36 9.82 -32.16 5.65
N ALA A 37 9.22 -33.08 6.41
CA ALA A 37 8.16 -33.98 5.94
C ALA A 37 7.30 -34.33 7.15
N LEU A 38 6.18 -33.64 7.29
CA LEU A 38 5.28 -33.90 8.42
C LEU A 38 4.54 -35.20 8.22
N PRO A 39 4.55 -36.13 9.21
CA PRO A 39 3.80 -37.36 9.16
C PRO A 39 2.30 -37.05 9.36
N VAL A 40 1.60 -36.83 8.28
CA VAL A 40 0.16 -36.60 8.28
C VAL A 40 -0.48 -37.75 7.52
N ASP A 41 -1.55 -38.34 8.10
CA ASP A 41 -2.29 -39.41 7.46
C ASP A 41 -2.85 -38.92 6.12
N GLU A 42 -2.41 -39.53 5.03
CA GLU A 42 -2.80 -39.13 3.67
C GLU A 42 -4.30 -39.37 3.40
N ASP A 43 -4.91 -40.30 4.10
CA ASP A 43 -6.33 -40.65 3.99
C ASP A 43 -7.23 -39.78 4.89
N ASP A 44 -6.66 -38.93 5.74
CA ASP A 44 -7.44 -37.99 6.58
C ASP A 44 -8.08 -36.88 5.72
N SER A 45 -9.34 -37.11 5.37
CA SER A 45 -10.17 -36.18 4.60
C SER A 45 -10.53 -34.87 5.35
N SER A 46 -10.25 -34.81 6.65
CA SER A 46 -10.44 -33.56 7.46
C SER A 46 -9.37 -32.52 7.21
N ILE A 47 -8.26 -32.88 6.56
CA ILE A 47 -7.12 -32.01 6.27
C ILE A 47 -7.17 -31.55 4.83
N GLN A 48 -7.36 -30.26 4.63
CA GLN A 48 -7.12 -29.63 3.32
C GLN A 48 -5.62 -29.66 3.01
N ARG A 49 -5.27 -29.77 1.73
CA ARG A 49 -3.86 -29.79 1.29
C ARG A 49 -3.63 -28.77 0.18
N ILE A 50 -2.51 -28.09 0.29
CA ILE A 50 -1.94 -27.25 -0.78
C ILE A 50 -0.62 -27.90 -1.17
N GLU A 51 -0.59 -28.49 -2.37
CA GLU A 51 0.55 -29.23 -2.90
C GLU A 51 0.81 -28.80 -4.33
N GLN A 52 1.79 -27.91 -4.51
CA GLN A 52 2.23 -27.45 -5.82
C GLN A 52 3.72 -27.10 -5.72
N ALA A 53 4.49 -27.49 -6.72
CA ALA A 53 5.91 -27.17 -6.78
C ALA A 53 6.14 -25.65 -7.01
N GLY A 54 7.18 -25.09 -6.41
CA GLY A 54 7.57 -23.70 -6.61
C GLY A 54 6.85 -22.67 -5.72
N LEU A 55 5.93 -23.13 -4.86
CA LEU A 55 5.21 -22.23 -3.95
C LEU A 55 6.14 -21.62 -2.90
N CYS A 56 5.86 -20.36 -2.62
CA CYS A 56 6.41 -19.61 -1.50
C CYS A 56 5.32 -19.28 -0.49
N LEU A 57 5.71 -19.17 0.79
CA LEU A 57 4.87 -18.79 1.91
C LEU A 57 5.47 -17.56 2.60
N SER A 58 4.70 -16.54 2.81
CA SER A 58 5.10 -15.36 3.59
C SER A 58 4.06 -15.01 4.65
N PRO A 59 4.38 -14.13 5.61
CA PRO A 59 3.35 -13.42 6.37
C PRO A 59 2.38 -12.72 5.43
N GLY A 60 1.14 -12.50 5.89
CA GLY A 60 0.11 -11.84 5.10
C GLY A 60 0.49 -10.42 4.69
N TRP A 61 0.21 -10.06 3.45
CA TRP A 61 0.58 -8.76 2.87
C TRP A 61 -0.32 -7.64 3.38
N VAL A 62 0.27 -6.44 3.49
CA VAL A 62 -0.38 -5.21 3.98
C VAL A 62 -0.26 -4.12 2.93
N ASP A 63 -1.37 -3.49 2.58
CA ASP A 63 -1.37 -2.28 1.74
C ASP A 63 -1.68 -1.04 2.58
N LEU A 64 -0.81 -0.03 2.51
CA LEU A 64 -0.93 1.20 3.29
C LEU A 64 -1.89 2.23 2.68
N ARG A 65 -2.30 2.05 1.40
CA ARG A 65 -3.00 3.09 0.65
C ARG A 65 -4.02 2.53 -0.32
N VAL A 66 -5.27 2.51 0.10
CA VAL A 66 -6.40 1.99 -0.69
C VAL A 66 -7.57 2.96 -0.64
N SER A 67 -8.10 3.36 -1.80
CA SER A 67 -9.35 4.10 -1.91
C SER A 67 -10.53 3.13 -1.99
N ALA A 68 -11.27 2.96 -0.89
CA ALA A 68 -12.42 2.05 -0.84
C ALA A 68 -13.69 2.64 -1.50
N LYS A 69 -13.75 3.97 -1.67
CA LYS A 69 -14.88 4.70 -2.27
C LYS A 69 -16.22 4.61 -1.51
N ASP A 70 -16.38 3.71 -0.59
CA ASP A 70 -17.56 3.47 0.24
C ASP A 70 -17.26 3.93 1.70
N PRO A 71 -18.10 4.81 2.24
CA PRO A 71 -19.39 5.30 1.74
C PRO A 71 -19.33 6.40 0.66
N GLY A 72 -20.37 6.45 -0.18
CA GLY A 72 -20.75 7.59 -1.00
C GLY A 72 -20.34 7.56 -2.47
N TYR A 73 -19.44 6.67 -2.87
CA TYR A 73 -19.01 6.46 -4.26
C TYR A 73 -19.04 4.98 -4.62
N GLU A 74 -20.03 4.23 -4.10
CA GLU A 74 -20.14 2.77 -4.23
C GLU A 74 -20.30 2.32 -5.69
N HIS A 75 -20.67 3.23 -6.60
CA HIS A 75 -20.69 2.97 -8.04
C HIS A 75 -19.26 2.76 -8.61
N LYS A 76 -18.23 3.37 -7.99
CA LYS A 76 -16.81 3.19 -8.35
C LYS A 76 -16.20 1.97 -7.66
N GLU A 77 -16.46 1.80 -6.36
CA GLU A 77 -16.00 0.66 -5.56
C GLU A 77 -16.79 0.58 -4.26
N ASP A 78 -16.97 -0.61 -3.70
CA ASP A 78 -17.56 -0.81 -2.38
C ASP A 78 -16.66 -1.64 -1.46
N LEU A 79 -16.97 -1.64 -0.15
CA LEU A 79 -16.16 -2.33 0.85
C LEU A 79 -16.08 -3.86 0.63
N THR A 80 -17.09 -4.47 0.00
CA THR A 80 -17.08 -5.91 -0.31
C THR A 80 -16.15 -6.20 -1.49
N THR A 81 -16.25 -5.43 -2.55
CA THR A 81 -15.46 -5.64 -3.77
C THR A 81 -14.00 -5.25 -3.57
N VAL A 82 -13.70 -4.19 -2.81
CA VAL A 82 -12.31 -3.86 -2.46
C VAL A 82 -11.65 -4.95 -1.59
N CYS A 83 -12.38 -5.51 -0.61
CA CYS A 83 -11.87 -6.65 0.17
C CYS A 83 -11.60 -7.87 -0.72
N ARG A 84 -12.47 -8.13 -1.71
CA ARG A 84 -12.27 -9.21 -2.66
C ARG A 84 -11.08 -8.97 -3.60
N ALA A 85 -10.89 -7.74 -4.10
CA ALA A 85 -9.74 -7.37 -4.90
C ALA A 85 -8.44 -7.48 -4.08
N ALA A 86 -8.43 -7.03 -2.83
CA ALA A 86 -7.30 -7.18 -1.92
C ALA A 86 -6.96 -8.66 -1.67
N MET A 87 -7.96 -9.48 -1.41
CA MET A 87 -7.81 -10.91 -1.25
C MET A 87 -7.15 -11.54 -2.48
N LEU A 88 -7.67 -11.27 -3.69
CA LEU A 88 -7.11 -11.80 -4.95
C LEU A 88 -5.69 -11.29 -5.23
N GLY A 89 -5.33 -10.12 -4.70
CA GLY A 89 -3.97 -9.59 -4.73
C GLY A 89 -3.01 -10.20 -3.71
N GLY A 90 -3.52 -11.05 -2.80
CA GLY A 90 -2.72 -11.67 -1.73
C GLY A 90 -2.63 -10.85 -0.44
N PHE A 91 -3.37 -9.75 -0.32
CA PHE A 91 -3.37 -8.91 0.87
C PHE A 91 -4.31 -9.49 1.94
N THR A 92 -3.82 -9.55 3.17
CA THR A 92 -4.61 -9.91 4.36
C THR A 92 -5.05 -8.69 5.16
N ASP A 93 -4.41 -7.56 4.93
CA ASP A 93 -4.66 -6.29 5.60
C ASP A 93 -4.58 -5.13 4.61
N ILE A 94 -5.51 -4.20 4.66
CA ILE A 94 -5.50 -2.96 3.86
C ILE A 94 -5.83 -1.76 4.71
N ALA A 95 -5.13 -0.63 4.49
CA ALA A 95 -5.45 0.65 5.11
C ALA A 95 -6.23 1.52 4.11
N VAL A 96 -7.44 1.94 4.50
CA VAL A 96 -8.34 2.68 3.62
C VAL A 96 -8.33 4.17 3.91
N LEU A 97 -8.20 4.96 2.85
CA LEU A 97 -8.14 6.42 2.89
C LEU A 97 -9.47 7.05 3.33
N PRO A 98 -9.43 8.26 3.93
CA PRO A 98 -10.61 8.93 4.44
C PRO A 98 -11.49 9.60 3.38
N ASN A 99 -11.08 9.63 2.10
CA ASN A 99 -11.73 10.38 1.01
C ASN A 99 -13.01 9.68 0.51
N THR A 100 -13.99 9.59 1.38
CA THR A 100 -15.34 9.04 1.17
C THR A 100 -16.39 10.12 1.38
N LYS A 101 -17.68 9.82 1.21
CA LYS A 101 -18.77 10.76 1.42
C LYS A 101 -19.92 10.10 2.21
N PRO A 102 -20.04 10.36 3.52
CA PRO A 102 -19.20 11.30 4.29
C PRO A 102 -17.74 10.85 4.45
N VAL A 103 -16.85 11.81 4.69
CA VAL A 103 -15.42 11.59 4.98
C VAL A 103 -15.27 10.79 6.28
N LEU A 104 -14.19 10.01 6.42
CA LEU A 104 -13.88 9.29 7.66
C LEU A 104 -13.30 10.25 8.72
N ASP A 105 -14.10 11.22 9.16
CA ASP A 105 -13.73 12.28 10.10
C ASP A 105 -14.48 12.22 11.43
N SER A 106 -15.27 11.17 11.66
CA SER A 106 -16.08 10.94 12.85
C SER A 106 -16.06 9.47 13.30
N LYS A 107 -16.40 9.21 14.58
CA LYS A 107 -16.51 7.83 15.10
C LYS A 107 -17.55 7.02 14.34
N ASP A 108 -18.62 7.65 13.89
CA ASP A 108 -19.71 6.98 13.19
C ASP A 108 -19.26 6.49 11.83
N THR A 109 -18.50 7.31 11.08
CA THR A 109 -17.99 6.92 9.77
C THR A 109 -16.92 5.84 9.86
N LEU A 110 -16.03 5.89 10.87
CA LEU A 110 -15.09 4.80 11.15
C LEU A 110 -15.84 3.52 11.58
N GLY A 111 -16.85 3.66 12.42
CA GLY A 111 -17.71 2.56 12.88
C GLY A 111 -18.40 1.86 11.72
N TYR A 112 -18.90 2.62 10.75
CA TYR A 112 -19.50 2.09 9.53
C TYR A 112 -18.52 1.17 8.77
N VAL A 113 -17.31 1.65 8.45
CA VAL A 113 -16.30 0.86 7.73
C VAL A 113 -15.99 -0.43 8.49
N ARG A 114 -15.75 -0.35 9.79
CA ARG A 114 -15.45 -1.53 10.61
C ARG A 114 -16.58 -2.54 10.67
N GLN A 115 -17.83 -2.07 10.76
CA GLN A 115 -19.01 -2.95 10.79
C GLN A 115 -19.25 -3.59 9.41
N ALA A 116 -19.17 -2.83 8.34
CA ALA A 116 -19.39 -3.31 6.98
C ALA A 116 -18.35 -4.35 6.53
N THR A 117 -17.15 -4.30 7.10
CA THR A 117 -16.07 -5.24 6.77
C THR A 117 -15.89 -6.35 7.80
N GLN A 118 -16.76 -6.43 8.79
CA GLN A 118 -16.72 -7.49 9.79
C GLN A 118 -16.99 -8.86 9.13
N GLY A 119 -16.10 -9.83 9.39
CA GLY A 119 -16.24 -11.18 8.84
C GLY A 119 -15.69 -11.36 7.42
N GLN A 120 -15.06 -10.34 6.85
CA GLN A 120 -14.30 -10.48 5.60
C GLN A 120 -12.98 -11.23 5.86
N ALA A 121 -12.44 -11.86 4.80
CA ALA A 121 -11.13 -12.52 4.85
C ALA A 121 -9.97 -11.54 5.00
N VAL A 122 -10.16 -10.29 4.57
CA VAL A 122 -9.19 -9.18 4.67
C VAL A 122 -9.55 -8.27 5.82
N ASN A 123 -8.58 -7.90 6.65
CA ASN A 123 -8.75 -6.90 7.69
C ASN A 123 -8.68 -5.50 7.07
N VAL A 124 -9.68 -4.65 7.36
CA VAL A 124 -9.71 -3.28 6.88
C VAL A 124 -9.41 -2.33 8.03
N HIS A 125 -8.38 -1.51 7.86
CA HIS A 125 -7.88 -0.55 8.83
C HIS A 125 -8.21 0.87 8.35
N PRO A 126 -9.15 1.60 8.98
CA PRO A 126 -9.47 2.95 8.56
C PRO A 126 -8.37 3.94 8.92
N ILE A 127 -7.98 4.77 7.96
CA ILE A 127 -7.21 5.99 8.16
C ILE A 127 -8.22 7.12 8.39
N ALA A 128 -8.10 7.84 9.50
CA ALA A 128 -8.99 8.95 9.79
C ALA A 128 -8.49 10.27 9.18
N ALA A 129 -9.42 11.15 8.83
CA ALA A 129 -9.07 12.49 8.36
C ALA A 129 -8.45 13.32 9.49
N ILE A 130 -7.42 14.11 9.14
CA ILE A 130 -6.79 15.09 10.03
C ILE A 130 -7.70 16.30 10.20
N THR A 131 -8.25 16.75 9.07
CA THR A 131 -9.13 17.92 9.04
C THR A 131 -10.55 17.50 8.68
N LYS A 132 -11.53 18.25 9.21
CA LYS A 132 -12.93 18.01 8.90
C LYS A 132 -13.14 18.11 7.40
N ARG A 133 -13.80 17.11 6.83
CA ARG A 133 -14.08 17.00 5.39
C ARG A 133 -12.83 17.03 4.50
N THR A 134 -11.64 16.81 5.08
CA THR A 134 -10.33 16.91 4.38
C THR A 134 -10.11 18.28 3.70
N GLU A 135 -10.63 19.36 4.31
CA GLU A 135 -10.57 20.72 3.73
C GLU A 135 -9.27 21.49 4.11
N GLY A 136 -8.38 20.91 4.91
CA GLY A 136 -7.12 21.54 5.31
C GLY A 136 -7.32 22.75 6.24
N GLN A 137 -8.40 22.81 7.03
CA GLN A 137 -8.74 23.95 7.90
C GLN A 137 -8.90 23.53 9.37
N ASP A 138 -10.05 22.97 9.73
CA ASP A 138 -10.37 22.63 11.11
C ASP A 138 -9.99 21.20 11.44
N PHE A 139 -9.34 20.97 12.57
CA PHE A 139 -9.00 19.63 13.06
C PHE A 139 -10.22 18.78 13.36
N THR A 140 -10.06 17.49 13.15
CA THR A 140 -10.90 16.46 13.73
C THR A 140 -10.52 16.20 15.20
N ASP A 141 -11.33 15.46 15.93
CA ASP A 141 -10.94 14.95 17.26
C ASP A 141 -10.10 13.67 17.08
N MET A 142 -8.81 13.83 16.80
CA MET A 142 -7.92 12.72 16.48
C MET A 142 -7.76 11.72 17.64
N ILE A 143 -7.85 12.15 18.89
CA ILE A 143 -7.81 11.25 20.05
C ILE A 143 -9.04 10.33 20.05
N ASP A 144 -10.21 10.90 19.83
CA ASP A 144 -11.45 10.15 19.76
C ASP A 144 -11.48 9.19 18.58
N LEU A 145 -10.96 9.60 17.42
CA LEU A 145 -10.84 8.77 16.22
C LEU A 145 -9.82 7.63 16.42
N HIS A 146 -8.70 7.90 17.13
CA HIS A 146 -7.76 6.85 17.52
C HIS A 146 -8.42 5.77 18.38
N HIS A 147 -9.19 6.19 19.41
CA HIS A 147 -9.94 5.25 20.25
C HIS A 147 -11.05 4.51 19.48
N ALA A 148 -11.58 5.11 18.42
CA ALA A 148 -12.53 4.45 17.50
C ALA A 148 -11.86 3.45 16.55
N GLY A 149 -10.52 3.38 16.54
CA GLY A 149 -9.74 2.38 15.81
C GLY A 149 -9.09 2.89 14.52
N ALA A 150 -8.91 4.20 14.37
CA ALA A 150 -8.04 4.74 13.33
C ALA A 150 -6.59 4.30 13.55
N VAL A 151 -5.96 3.76 12.50
CA VAL A 151 -4.56 3.29 12.56
C VAL A 151 -3.55 4.39 12.20
N ALA A 152 -4.00 5.39 11.45
CA ALA A 152 -3.22 6.55 11.02
C ALA A 152 -4.14 7.74 10.76
N PHE A 153 -3.55 8.91 10.51
CA PHE A 153 -4.24 10.16 10.21
C PHE A 153 -3.73 10.75 8.91
N SER A 154 -4.64 11.08 8.00
CA SER A 154 -4.31 11.63 6.68
C SER A 154 -5.51 12.38 6.11
N ASP A 155 -5.30 13.43 5.32
CA ASP A 155 -6.38 13.94 4.46
C ASP A 155 -6.40 13.22 3.08
N GLY A 156 -5.63 12.12 2.97
CA GLY A 156 -5.64 11.17 1.87
C GLY A 156 -5.20 11.75 0.55
N GLU A 157 -6.14 11.99 -0.35
CA GLU A 157 -5.90 12.59 -1.66
C GLU A 157 -5.56 14.11 -1.57
N GLN A 158 -5.89 14.75 -0.45
CA GLN A 158 -5.60 16.16 -0.21
C GLN A 158 -4.30 16.31 0.60
N PRO A 159 -3.29 17.03 0.09
CA PRO A 159 -2.08 17.30 0.86
C PRO A 159 -2.33 18.34 1.97
N LEU A 160 -1.58 18.23 3.07
CA LEU A 160 -1.54 19.27 4.10
C LEU A 160 -0.67 20.42 3.64
N THR A 161 -1.26 21.38 2.94
CA THR A 161 -0.52 22.52 2.37
C THR A 161 -0.08 23.54 3.42
N HIS A 162 -0.82 23.67 4.54
CA HIS A 162 -0.55 24.66 5.56
C HIS A 162 0.51 24.18 6.57
N PRO A 163 1.70 24.84 6.67
CA PRO A 163 2.79 24.37 7.54
C PRO A 163 2.43 24.31 9.03
N ASP A 164 1.67 25.29 9.54
CA ASP A 164 1.22 25.33 10.94
C ASP A 164 0.27 24.18 11.26
N LEU A 165 -0.59 23.80 10.29
CA LEU A 165 -1.50 22.67 10.45
C LEU A 165 -0.72 21.36 10.59
N LEU A 166 0.28 21.14 9.74
CA LEU A 166 1.14 19.95 9.82
C LEU A 166 1.90 19.90 11.16
N LEU A 167 2.49 21.01 11.57
CA LEU A 167 3.21 21.13 12.84
C LEU A 167 2.30 20.79 14.03
N LYS A 168 1.11 21.38 14.08
CA LYS A 168 0.12 21.15 15.14
C LYS A 168 -0.41 19.72 15.11
N THR A 169 -0.60 19.13 13.93
CA THR A 169 -0.98 17.71 13.80
C THR A 169 0.06 16.82 14.47
N LEU A 170 1.34 16.98 14.14
CA LEU A 170 2.42 16.21 14.75
C LEU A 170 2.47 16.38 16.27
N GLN A 171 2.24 17.61 16.78
CA GLN A 171 2.16 17.87 18.21
C GLN A 171 0.96 17.20 18.86
N TYR A 172 -0.20 17.21 18.20
CA TYR A 172 -1.44 16.61 18.67
C TYR A 172 -1.35 15.07 18.73
N LEU A 173 -0.67 14.45 17.75
CA LEU A 173 -0.51 13.00 17.66
C LEU A 173 0.51 12.44 18.66
N ARG A 174 1.46 13.28 19.13
CA ARG A 174 2.57 12.86 19.99
C ARG A 174 2.14 12.14 21.28
N PRO A 175 1.12 12.59 22.06
CA PRO A 175 0.73 11.96 23.33
C PRO A 175 0.30 10.50 23.22
N PHE A 176 -0.22 10.08 22.08
CA PHE A 176 -0.66 8.70 21.85
C PHE A 176 0.11 8.01 20.71
N ASN A 177 1.27 8.58 20.37
CA ASN A 177 2.17 8.04 19.34
C ASN A 177 1.46 7.83 17.98
N GLY A 178 0.58 8.75 17.58
CA GLY A 178 -0.17 8.65 16.33
C GLY A 178 0.73 8.82 15.09
N LEU A 179 0.35 8.20 13.99
CA LEU A 179 1.04 8.28 12.69
C LEU A 179 0.35 9.33 11.81
N LEU A 180 1.11 10.30 11.34
CA LEU A 180 0.71 11.21 10.27
C LEU A 180 1.13 10.64 8.91
N MET A 181 0.21 10.50 7.97
CA MET A 181 0.49 10.16 6.59
C MET A 181 0.16 11.36 5.71
N ASN A 182 1.15 11.94 5.04
CA ASN A 182 0.97 13.09 4.16
C ASN A 182 1.34 12.74 2.72
N ARG A 183 0.49 13.15 1.77
CA ARG A 183 0.82 13.11 0.36
C ARG A 183 1.56 14.39 0.01
N PRO A 184 2.83 14.32 -0.42
CA PRO A 184 3.62 15.53 -0.67
C PRO A 184 3.26 16.13 -2.03
N GLU A 185 2.51 17.22 -2.03
CA GLU A 185 2.15 17.95 -3.25
C GLU A 185 1.87 19.44 -2.96
N GLU A 186 2.60 20.35 -3.59
CA GLU A 186 2.27 21.78 -3.58
C GLU A 186 1.21 22.07 -4.66
N GLN A 187 -0.05 22.09 -4.24
CA GLN A 187 -1.20 22.20 -5.14
C GLN A 187 -1.24 23.48 -5.97
N ASN A 188 -0.63 24.58 -5.49
CA ASN A 188 -0.57 25.80 -6.27
C ASN A 188 0.31 25.66 -7.53
N LEU A 189 1.30 24.76 -7.50
CA LEU A 189 2.14 24.45 -8.65
C LEU A 189 1.51 23.42 -9.58
N THR A 190 0.75 22.48 -9.03
CA THR A 190 0.15 21.36 -9.79
C THR A 190 -1.26 21.64 -10.28
N HIS A 191 -1.85 22.79 -9.89
CA HIS A 191 -3.23 23.13 -10.24
C HIS A 191 -3.53 23.00 -11.75
N PHE A 192 -4.55 22.24 -12.11
CA PHE A 192 -4.87 21.81 -13.47
C PHE A 192 -3.80 20.97 -14.19
N GLY A 193 -2.76 20.53 -13.50
CA GLY A 193 -1.77 19.61 -14.07
C GLY A 193 -2.39 18.25 -14.41
N GLN A 194 -1.92 17.63 -15.48
CA GLN A 194 -2.49 16.39 -16.02
C GLN A 194 -1.47 15.24 -16.03
N MET A 195 -0.19 15.57 -16.12
CA MET A 195 0.92 14.63 -16.21
C MET A 195 2.22 15.29 -15.72
N ASN A 196 3.32 14.58 -15.74
CA ASN A 196 4.63 15.15 -15.43
C ASN A 196 4.98 16.34 -16.34
N GLU A 197 5.51 17.41 -15.75
CA GLU A 197 6.03 18.55 -16.52
C GLU A 197 7.34 18.15 -17.20
N GLY A 198 7.40 18.34 -18.52
CA GLY A 198 8.58 18.02 -19.30
C GLY A 198 8.34 18.03 -20.82
N LEU A 199 9.20 17.35 -21.55
CA LEU A 199 9.11 17.26 -23.01
C LEU A 199 7.80 16.59 -23.45
N SER A 200 7.41 15.50 -22.78
CA SER A 200 6.19 14.75 -23.09
C SER A 200 4.94 15.61 -22.96
N SER A 201 4.79 16.35 -21.85
CA SER A 201 3.64 17.24 -21.63
C SER A 201 3.59 18.40 -22.65
N THR A 202 4.74 18.93 -23.03
CA THR A 202 4.83 19.97 -24.07
C THR A 202 4.40 19.45 -25.44
N LEU A 203 4.85 18.25 -25.82
CA LEU A 203 4.47 17.62 -27.10
C LEU A 203 2.99 17.27 -27.17
N LEU A 204 2.40 16.85 -26.04
CA LEU A 204 0.98 16.50 -25.94
C LEU A 204 0.06 17.74 -25.75
N GLY A 205 0.64 18.91 -25.47
CA GLY A 205 -0.13 20.12 -25.17
C GLY A 205 -0.88 20.06 -23.83
N LEU A 206 -0.45 19.16 -22.93
CA LEU A 206 -1.04 18.99 -21.60
C LEU A 206 -0.30 19.82 -20.56
N LYS A 207 -1.03 20.38 -19.56
CA LYS A 207 -0.40 21.08 -18.45
C LYS A 207 0.39 20.11 -17.59
N GLY A 208 1.65 20.43 -17.35
CA GLY A 208 2.56 19.65 -16.52
C GLY A 208 2.35 19.86 -15.01
N MET A 209 2.73 18.87 -14.23
CA MET A 209 2.87 18.86 -12.78
C MET A 209 4.37 18.81 -12.45
N PRO A 210 5.00 19.92 -12.04
CA PRO A 210 6.44 19.98 -11.83
C PRO A 210 6.87 19.05 -10.68
N ALA A 211 7.99 18.36 -10.86
CA ALA A 211 8.57 17.48 -9.84
C ALA A 211 8.84 18.23 -8.52
N MET A 212 9.29 19.49 -8.63
CA MET A 212 9.55 20.34 -7.46
C MET A 212 8.35 20.55 -6.54
N ALA A 213 7.10 20.34 -7.01
CA ALA A 213 5.92 20.44 -6.17
C ALA A 213 5.89 19.37 -5.06
N GLU A 214 6.37 18.17 -5.36
CA GLU A 214 6.58 17.09 -4.40
C GLU A 214 7.79 17.36 -3.50
N GLU A 215 8.90 17.73 -4.10
CA GLU A 215 10.19 17.93 -3.43
C GLU A 215 10.15 19.05 -2.38
N MET A 216 9.53 20.18 -2.72
CA MET A 216 9.35 21.32 -1.79
C MET A 216 8.51 20.94 -0.57
N MET A 217 7.46 20.14 -0.77
CA MET A 217 6.61 19.70 0.34
C MET A 217 7.38 18.77 1.27
N ILE A 218 8.13 17.81 0.73
CA ILE A 218 8.98 16.92 1.54
C ILE A 218 10.04 17.74 2.30
N GLU A 219 10.74 18.64 1.63
CA GLU A 219 11.76 19.48 2.31
C GLU A 219 11.15 20.32 3.43
N ARG A 220 9.99 20.93 3.20
CA ARG A 220 9.25 21.68 4.21
C ARG A 220 8.89 20.81 5.41
N ASP A 221 8.30 19.65 5.15
CA ASP A 221 7.79 18.76 6.18
C ASP A 221 8.93 18.17 7.02
N LEU A 222 10.05 17.83 6.40
CA LEU A 222 11.25 17.38 7.09
C LEU A 222 11.84 18.45 8.00
N ARG A 223 11.86 19.73 7.58
CA ARG A 223 12.29 20.84 8.43
C ARG A 223 11.38 21.04 9.65
N LEU A 224 10.07 20.91 9.48
CA LEU A 224 9.12 20.97 10.58
C LEU A 224 9.28 19.79 11.54
N LEU A 225 9.56 18.61 10.99
CA LEU A 225 9.85 17.42 11.81
C LEU A 225 11.15 17.58 12.60
N GLU A 226 12.22 18.10 11.98
CA GLU A 226 13.50 18.40 12.66
C GLU A 226 13.33 19.44 13.77
N TYR A 227 12.49 20.45 13.56
CA TYR A 227 12.14 21.43 14.59
C TYR A 227 11.49 20.78 15.82
N LEU A 228 10.60 19.81 15.62
CA LEU A 228 9.94 19.08 16.71
C LEU A 228 10.86 18.05 17.39
N PHE A 229 11.76 17.44 16.63
CA PHE A 229 12.67 16.37 17.06
C PHE A 229 14.12 16.73 16.73
N PRO A 230 14.69 17.79 17.38
CA PRO A 230 16.06 18.18 17.11
C PRO A 230 17.06 17.07 17.50
N GLN A 231 18.26 17.11 16.95
CA GLN A 231 19.29 16.07 17.22
C GLN A 231 19.67 15.97 18.70
N THR A 232 19.47 17.03 19.48
CA THR A 232 19.74 17.09 20.92
C THR A 232 18.66 16.47 21.80
N ALA A 233 17.51 16.13 21.21
CA ALA A 233 16.38 15.51 21.92
C ALA A 233 16.31 14.01 21.63
N GLU A 234 15.68 13.27 22.55
CA GLU A 234 15.31 11.87 22.30
C GLU A 234 14.25 11.83 21.18
N ARG A 235 14.52 11.06 20.14
CA ARG A 235 13.63 10.85 18.99
C ARG A 235 12.84 9.56 19.14
N PRO A 236 11.58 9.54 18.69
CA PRO A 236 10.83 8.30 18.63
C PRO A 236 11.55 7.25 17.76
N ALA A 237 11.55 6.00 18.23
CA ALA A 237 12.06 4.88 17.43
C ALA A 237 11.13 4.53 16.26
N GLU A 238 9.84 4.84 16.43
CA GLU A 238 8.79 4.57 15.44
C GLU A 238 8.59 5.78 14.53
N THR A 239 8.16 5.52 13.31
CA THR A 239 7.77 6.56 12.34
C THR A 239 6.64 7.41 12.89
N VAL A 240 6.76 8.74 12.81
CA VAL A 240 5.70 9.69 13.15
C VAL A 240 5.16 10.43 11.93
N LEU A 241 5.95 10.52 10.86
CA LEU A 241 5.57 11.08 9.58
C LEU A 241 5.86 10.08 8.46
N HIS A 242 4.85 9.76 7.67
CA HIS A 242 4.96 8.91 6.49
C HIS A 242 4.62 9.72 5.24
N PHE A 243 5.52 9.70 4.26
CA PHE A 243 5.27 10.29 2.94
C PHE A 243 4.66 9.24 2.02
N SER A 244 3.39 9.46 1.66
CA SER A 244 2.66 8.53 0.78
C SER A 244 2.95 8.82 -0.69
N THR A 245 3.24 7.76 -1.43
CA THR A 245 3.38 7.77 -2.90
C THR A 245 4.39 8.79 -3.44
N ILE A 246 5.67 8.65 -3.05
CA ILE A 246 6.73 9.49 -3.62
C ILE A 246 7.03 9.07 -5.07
N SER A 247 7.48 10.02 -5.89
CA SER A 247 7.67 9.77 -7.34
C SER A 247 8.97 10.31 -7.94
N THR A 248 9.73 11.17 -7.22
CA THR A 248 10.92 11.81 -7.78
C THR A 248 12.23 11.33 -7.18
N ALA A 249 13.30 11.36 -7.95
CA ALA A 249 14.66 11.04 -7.48
C ALA A 249 15.10 11.94 -6.33
N ARG A 250 14.74 13.22 -6.39
CA ARG A 250 15.07 14.18 -5.34
C ARG A 250 14.35 13.88 -4.03
N SER A 251 13.08 13.45 -4.09
CA SER A 251 12.32 12.98 -2.92
C SER A 251 13.00 11.81 -2.23
N VAL A 252 13.45 10.82 -2.99
CA VAL A 252 14.22 9.68 -2.44
C VAL A 252 15.47 10.17 -1.72
N GLU A 253 16.22 11.10 -2.30
CA GLU A 253 17.45 11.62 -1.72
C GLU A 253 17.18 12.42 -0.43
N LEU A 254 16.14 13.26 -0.40
CA LEU A 254 15.74 14.03 0.79
C LEU A 254 15.36 13.10 1.96
N ILE A 255 14.59 12.06 1.68
CA ILE A 255 14.16 11.09 2.70
C ILE A 255 15.35 10.24 3.16
N ARG A 256 16.26 9.83 2.25
CA ARG A 256 17.51 9.12 2.60
C ARG A 256 18.34 9.94 3.60
N GLN A 257 18.55 11.21 3.32
CA GLN A 257 19.29 12.11 4.22
C GLN A 257 18.58 12.27 5.58
N ALA A 258 17.26 12.41 5.58
CA ALA A 258 16.48 12.49 6.81
C ALA A 258 16.61 11.24 7.68
N LYS A 259 16.52 10.05 7.08
CA LYS A 259 16.72 8.76 7.77
C LYS A 259 18.15 8.62 8.32
N GLN A 260 19.17 9.02 7.55
CA GLN A 260 20.57 9.01 8.01
C GLN A 260 20.79 9.96 9.19
N GLN A 261 20.03 11.05 9.27
CA GLN A 261 20.02 11.94 10.42
C GLN A 261 19.19 11.41 11.60
N GLY A 262 18.55 10.26 11.46
CA GLY A 262 17.71 9.62 12.48
C GLY A 262 16.35 10.30 12.67
N LEU A 263 15.83 11.01 11.67
CA LEU A 263 14.46 11.53 11.72
C LEU A 263 13.44 10.36 11.62
N PRO A 264 12.37 10.38 12.42
CA PRO A 264 11.38 9.31 12.47
C PRO A 264 10.40 9.39 11.29
N VAL A 265 10.95 9.13 10.09
CA VAL A 265 10.20 9.20 8.84
C VAL A 265 10.20 7.88 8.08
N SER A 266 9.15 7.63 7.29
CA SER A 266 9.06 6.56 6.31
C SER A 266 8.38 7.05 5.04
N CYS A 267 8.45 6.26 3.98
CA CYS A 267 7.75 6.54 2.73
C CYS A 267 7.36 5.26 2.00
N ASP A 268 6.41 5.39 1.08
CA ASP A 268 6.03 4.35 0.15
C ASP A 268 6.12 4.80 -1.31
N VAL A 269 6.05 3.82 -2.20
CA VAL A 269 5.94 4.01 -3.64
C VAL A 269 4.82 3.15 -4.20
N ALA A 270 4.04 3.68 -5.12
CA ALA A 270 3.03 2.91 -5.84
C ALA A 270 3.69 1.93 -6.82
N ALA A 271 3.22 0.67 -6.83
CA ALA A 271 3.77 -0.39 -7.68
C ALA A 271 3.83 0.01 -9.16
N HIS A 272 2.80 0.70 -9.66
CA HIS A 272 2.73 1.15 -11.05
C HIS A 272 3.78 2.21 -11.42
N GLN A 273 4.33 2.97 -10.46
CA GLN A 273 5.42 3.93 -10.69
C GLN A 273 6.73 3.23 -11.11
N LEU A 274 6.87 1.94 -10.83
CA LEU A 274 8.03 1.15 -11.26
C LEU A 274 7.90 0.61 -12.69
N ALA A 275 6.70 0.69 -13.27
CA ALA A 275 6.38 0.13 -14.58
C ALA A 275 6.44 1.16 -15.72
N PHE A 276 5.95 2.37 -15.47
CA PHE A 276 5.74 3.39 -16.49
C PHE A 276 6.58 4.65 -16.27
N THR A 277 6.67 5.46 -17.32
CA THR A 277 7.27 6.79 -17.35
C THR A 277 6.34 7.76 -18.06
N ASP A 278 6.63 9.05 -18.03
CA ASP A 278 5.84 10.08 -18.70
C ASP A 278 5.69 9.86 -20.23
N SER A 279 6.66 9.18 -20.85
CA SER A 279 6.60 8.86 -22.29
C SER A 279 5.55 7.82 -22.66
N ASP A 280 5.08 7.02 -21.69
CA ASP A 280 4.03 6.02 -21.92
C ASP A 280 2.66 6.69 -22.14
N LEU A 281 2.50 7.98 -21.79
CA LEU A 281 1.26 8.74 -21.98
C LEU A 281 1.05 9.25 -23.41
N MET A 282 2.00 9.06 -24.33
CA MET A 282 1.92 9.56 -25.72
C MET A 282 0.67 9.08 -26.48
N GLY A 283 0.02 8.00 -26.03
CA GLY A 283 -1.22 7.47 -26.60
C GLY A 283 -2.51 8.03 -25.98
N PHE A 284 -2.43 8.96 -25.03
CA PHE A 284 -3.56 9.50 -24.27
C PHE A 284 -4.42 8.43 -23.55
N ASP A 285 -3.79 7.29 -23.17
CA ASP A 285 -4.49 6.28 -22.37
C ASP A 285 -4.84 6.85 -20.99
N THR A 286 -6.13 7.08 -20.75
CA THR A 286 -6.64 7.63 -19.50
C THR A 286 -6.36 6.73 -18.30
N ASN A 287 -6.14 5.42 -18.49
CA ASN A 287 -5.73 4.51 -17.43
C ASN A 287 -4.31 4.79 -16.92
N LEU A 288 -3.49 5.54 -17.66
CA LEU A 288 -2.18 6.01 -17.22
C LEU A 288 -2.24 7.38 -16.51
N LYS A 289 -3.42 7.97 -16.34
CA LYS A 289 -3.58 9.22 -15.62
C LYS A 289 -3.63 8.97 -14.11
N VAL A 290 -2.51 9.25 -13.44
CA VAL A 290 -2.30 9.04 -11.99
C VAL A 290 -1.74 10.29 -11.32
N ASN A 291 -1.89 10.38 -10.01
CA ASN A 291 -1.29 11.41 -9.18
C ASN A 291 -0.71 10.78 -7.90
N PRO A 292 0.63 10.84 -7.68
CA PRO A 292 1.62 11.57 -8.49
C PRO A 292 1.75 11.02 -9.90
N PRO A 293 2.12 11.86 -10.89
CA PRO A 293 2.23 11.44 -12.28
C PRO A 293 3.46 10.54 -12.49
N PHE A 294 3.42 9.71 -13.52
CA PHE A 294 4.61 9.00 -13.98
C PHE A 294 5.70 10.00 -14.37
N ARG A 295 6.90 9.85 -13.81
CA ARG A 295 8.04 10.74 -13.98
C ARG A 295 8.98 10.26 -15.08
N LEU A 296 10.16 10.85 -15.14
CA LEU A 296 11.21 10.49 -16.08
C LEU A 296 11.81 9.10 -15.77
N PRO A 297 12.47 8.45 -16.76
CA PRO A 297 13.19 7.19 -16.51
C PRO A 297 14.19 7.25 -15.35
N ALA A 298 14.86 8.41 -15.16
CA ALA A 298 15.81 8.60 -14.06
C ALA A 298 15.12 8.56 -12.68
N ASP A 299 13.91 9.10 -12.58
CA ASP A 299 13.13 9.05 -11.34
C ASP A 299 12.69 7.61 -11.03
N ARG A 300 12.20 6.88 -12.04
CA ARG A 300 11.85 5.47 -11.87
C ARG A 300 13.03 4.63 -11.39
N GLU A 301 14.22 4.82 -11.94
CA GLU A 301 15.41 4.11 -11.49
C GLU A 301 15.82 4.51 -10.05
N ALA A 302 15.66 5.78 -9.68
CA ALA A 302 15.89 6.23 -8.31
C ALA A 302 14.90 5.61 -7.29
N LEU A 303 13.62 5.43 -7.69
CA LEU A 303 12.63 4.72 -6.87
C LEU A 303 13.05 3.25 -6.66
N LYS A 304 13.49 2.54 -7.70
CA LYS A 304 14.01 1.17 -7.59
C LYS A 304 15.22 1.09 -6.67
N GLN A 305 16.16 2.01 -6.80
CA GLN A 305 17.33 2.09 -5.91
C GLN A 305 16.91 2.38 -4.47
N GLY A 306 15.94 3.29 -4.25
CA GLY A 306 15.40 3.59 -2.93
C GLY A 306 14.74 2.39 -2.26
N LEU A 307 14.07 1.51 -3.02
CA LEU A 307 13.56 0.22 -2.54
C LEU A 307 14.70 -0.74 -2.20
N ALA A 308 15.70 -0.83 -3.07
CA ALA A 308 16.82 -1.77 -2.90
C ALA A 308 17.69 -1.43 -1.68
N ASP A 309 17.93 -0.16 -1.40
CA ASP A 309 18.74 0.32 -0.27
C ASP A 309 17.94 0.55 1.02
N GLY A 310 16.60 0.36 0.99
CA GLY A 310 15.72 0.53 2.15
C GLY A 310 15.38 1.98 2.50
N THR A 311 15.68 2.94 1.61
CA THR A 311 15.19 4.33 1.75
C THR A 311 13.68 4.37 1.64
N ILE A 312 13.10 3.63 0.69
CA ILE A 312 11.65 3.44 0.56
C ILE A 312 11.27 2.20 1.36
N ASP A 313 10.31 2.35 2.26
CA ASP A 313 9.94 1.32 3.23
C ASP A 313 8.92 0.31 2.68
N ALA A 314 7.97 0.78 1.91
CA ALA A 314 6.86 -0.06 1.45
C ALA A 314 6.52 0.15 -0.02
N VAL A 315 5.92 -0.89 -0.60
CA VAL A 315 5.23 -0.81 -1.89
C VAL A 315 3.74 -0.84 -1.61
N VAL A 316 3.00 0.09 -2.22
CA VAL A 316 1.53 0.16 -2.14
C VAL A 316 0.90 -0.09 -3.51
N SER A 317 -0.33 -0.55 -3.52
CA SER A 317 -1.10 -0.66 -4.76
C SER A 317 -1.52 0.70 -5.30
N ASP A 318 -1.69 1.67 -4.41
CA ASP A 318 -2.37 2.96 -4.68
C ASP A 318 -3.70 2.74 -5.42
N HIS A 319 -4.43 1.71 -4.99
CA HIS A 319 -5.71 1.33 -5.58
C HIS A 319 -6.71 2.47 -5.50
N ASN A 320 -7.01 3.06 -6.65
CA ASN A 320 -7.92 4.21 -6.80
C ASN A 320 -8.90 3.96 -7.94
N PRO A 321 -10.02 3.26 -7.65
CA PRO A 321 -11.03 2.88 -8.64
C PRO A 321 -11.76 4.08 -9.19
N GLN A 322 -11.94 4.07 -10.52
CA GLN A 322 -12.70 5.05 -11.28
C GLN A 322 -13.60 4.33 -12.28
N ASP A 323 -14.84 4.77 -12.39
CA ASP A 323 -15.82 4.18 -13.31
C ASP A 323 -15.54 4.52 -14.78
N ASP A 324 -16.25 3.84 -15.66
CA ASP A 324 -16.09 4.04 -17.11
C ASP A 324 -16.44 5.48 -17.54
N GLU A 325 -17.41 6.12 -16.89
CA GLU A 325 -17.81 7.51 -17.18
C GLU A 325 -16.69 8.49 -16.84
N SER A 326 -15.92 8.23 -15.77
CA SER A 326 -14.79 9.05 -15.36
C SER A 326 -13.51 8.79 -16.17
N LYS A 327 -13.42 7.68 -16.90
CA LYS A 327 -12.20 7.28 -17.63
C LYS A 327 -12.37 7.29 -19.14
N ASN A 328 -13.55 7.01 -19.67
CA ASN A 328 -13.79 6.94 -21.11
C ASN A 328 -14.21 8.31 -21.70
N ILE A 329 -13.41 9.31 -21.40
CA ILE A 329 -13.55 10.70 -21.84
C ILE A 329 -12.18 11.25 -22.28
N GLU A 330 -12.14 12.51 -22.71
CA GLU A 330 -10.89 13.17 -23.08
C GLU A 330 -9.88 13.15 -21.90
N PHE A 331 -8.59 13.01 -22.22
CA PHE A 331 -7.55 12.80 -21.20
C PHE A 331 -7.51 13.90 -20.14
N ASP A 332 -7.71 15.17 -20.50
CA ASP A 332 -7.70 16.30 -19.58
C ASP A 332 -8.91 16.31 -18.63
N HIS A 333 -10.03 15.69 -19.01
CA HIS A 333 -11.21 15.55 -18.18
C HIS A 333 -11.26 14.25 -17.35
N ALA A 334 -10.47 13.25 -17.72
CA ALA A 334 -10.47 11.96 -17.02
C ALA A 334 -9.99 12.09 -15.57
N ASP A 335 -10.61 11.33 -14.66
CA ASP A 335 -10.18 11.26 -13.27
C ASP A 335 -8.84 10.55 -13.11
N PHE A 336 -8.05 10.98 -12.11
CA PHE A 336 -6.83 10.28 -11.70
C PHE A 336 -7.14 8.96 -11.02
N GLY A 337 -6.35 7.94 -11.28
CA GLY A 337 -6.39 6.67 -10.56
C GLY A 337 -6.19 5.44 -11.42
N ILE A 338 -5.68 4.38 -10.77
CA ILE A 338 -5.51 3.02 -11.29
C ILE A 338 -6.02 2.05 -10.24
N ILE A 339 -6.71 0.97 -10.64
CA ILE A 339 -6.91 -0.18 -9.75
C ILE A 339 -5.60 -0.99 -9.70
N GLY A 340 -5.08 -1.26 -8.52
CA GLY A 340 -3.75 -1.86 -8.35
C GLY A 340 -3.67 -3.07 -7.41
N LEU A 341 -4.67 -3.32 -6.55
CA LEU A 341 -4.60 -4.36 -5.51
C LEU A 341 -4.23 -5.74 -6.08
N GLU A 342 -4.91 -6.19 -7.12
CA GLU A 342 -4.69 -7.53 -7.69
C GLU A 342 -3.36 -7.67 -8.45
N THR A 343 -2.72 -6.55 -8.81
CA THR A 343 -1.55 -6.54 -9.69
C THR A 343 -0.27 -6.04 -9.03
N ALA A 344 -0.33 -5.42 -7.84
CA ALA A 344 0.80 -4.76 -7.21
C ALA A 344 2.05 -5.65 -7.11
N PHE A 345 1.93 -6.85 -6.54
CA PHE A 345 3.03 -7.81 -6.45
C PHE A 345 3.58 -8.19 -7.83
N ALA A 346 2.70 -8.54 -8.76
CA ALA A 346 3.08 -8.99 -10.09
C ALA A 346 3.74 -7.87 -10.92
N VAL A 347 3.28 -6.63 -10.79
CA VAL A 347 3.89 -5.46 -11.44
C VAL A 347 5.33 -5.28 -10.96
N VAL A 348 5.57 -5.32 -9.65
CA VAL A 348 6.95 -5.22 -9.12
C VAL A 348 7.81 -6.39 -9.61
N ARG A 349 7.31 -7.62 -9.53
CA ARG A 349 8.06 -8.81 -10.00
C ARG A 349 8.38 -8.76 -11.50
N THR A 350 7.51 -8.16 -12.31
CA THR A 350 7.69 -8.02 -13.75
C THR A 350 8.70 -6.92 -14.11
N HIS A 351 8.61 -5.77 -13.43
CA HIS A 351 9.38 -4.56 -13.82
C HIS A 351 10.62 -4.31 -12.96
N PHE A 352 10.78 -5.08 -11.87
CA PHE A 352 11.98 -5.06 -11.02
C PHE A 352 12.39 -6.49 -10.62
N PRO A 353 12.65 -7.38 -11.60
CA PRO A 353 12.90 -8.81 -11.36
C PRO A 353 14.19 -9.08 -10.58
N GLU A 354 15.17 -8.17 -10.62
CA GLU A 354 16.45 -8.26 -9.91
C GLU A 354 16.32 -7.96 -8.40
N TRP A 355 15.24 -7.34 -7.96
CA TRP A 355 15.05 -7.07 -6.54
C TRP A 355 14.83 -8.37 -5.77
N PRO A 356 15.61 -8.64 -4.68
CA PRO A 356 15.50 -9.88 -3.93
C PRO A 356 14.08 -10.11 -3.42
N LEU A 357 13.58 -11.34 -3.59
CA LEU A 357 12.21 -11.70 -3.22
C LEU A 357 11.93 -11.46 -1.73
N ALA A 358 12.91 -11.74 -0.86
CA ALA A 358 12.79 -11.48 0.58
C ALA A 358 12.58 -9.99 0.88
N SER A 359 13.31 -9.10 0.18
CA SER A 359 13.16 -7.65 0.34
C SER A 359 11.80 -7.14 -0.16
N LEU A 360 11.32 -7.68 -1.28
CA LEU A 360 9.97 -7.38 -1.79
C LEU A 360 8.90 -7.83 -0.77
N VAL A 361 9.02 -9.05 -0.26
CA VAL A 361 8.08 -9.57 0.76
C VAL A 361 8.12 -8.70 2.01
N GLU A 362 9.31 -8.30 2.48
CA GLU A 362 9.45 -7.42 3.64
C GLU A 362 8.76 -6.05 3.43
N ALA A 363 8.85 -5.47 2.22
CA ALA A 363 8.19 -4.22 1.85
C ALA A 363 6.66 -4.36 1.69
N LEU A 364 6.12 -5.56 1.63
CA LEU A 364 4.69 -5.86 1.61
C LEU A 364 4.17 -6.42 2.96
N THR A 365 5.04 -6.75 3.91
CA THR A 365 4.65 -7.44 5.15
C THR A 365 5.09 -6.69 6.40
N HIS A 366 6.32 -6.88 6.85
CA HIS A 366 6.81 -6.38 8.13
C HIS A 366 6.89 -4.86 8.18
N ARG A 367 7.46 -4.23 7.16
CA ARG A 367 7.64 -2.76 7.16
C ARG A 367 6.32 -2.00 7.16
N PRO A 368 5.34 -2.27 6.26
CA PRO A 368 4.05 -1.59 6.32
C PRO A 368 3.29 -1.90 7.61
N ARG A 369 3.39 -3.11 8.14
CA ARG A 369 2.79 -3.50 9.42
C ARG A 369 3.39 -2.70 10.59
N GLN A 370 4.70 -2.51 10.59
CA GLN A 370 5.41 -1.69 11.58
C GLN A 370 5.01 -0.21 11.46
N ILE A 371 4.92 0.34 10.25
CA ILE A 371 4.48 1.73 10.02
C ILE A 371 3.09 1.95 10.61
N LEU A 372 2.13 1.07 10.34
CA LEU A 372 0.76 1.16 10.88
C LEU A 372 0.62 0.68 12.33
N ARG A 373 1.71 0.22 12.96
CA ARG A 373 1.70 -0.34 14.34
C ARG A 373 0.73 -1.50 14.51
N LEU A 374 0.56 -2.29 13.45
CA LEU A 374 -0.22 -3.51 13.49
C LEU A 374 0.56 -4.63 14.19
N PRO A 375 -0.12 -5.63 14.78
CA PRO A 375 0.56 -6.77 15.38
C PRO A 375 1.50 -7.45 14.39
N SER A 376 2.72 -7.77 14.84
CA SER A 376 3.68 -8.52 14.02
C SER A 376 3.18 -9.94 13.81
N HIS A 377 3.39 -10.47 12.61
CA HIS A 377 3.14 -11.86 12.26
C HIS A 377 4.42 -12.44 11.67
N THR A 378 4.92 -13.48 12.30
CA THR A 378 6.13 -14.22 11.87
C THR A 378 5.77 -15.67 11.67
N ILE A 379 6.37 -16.32 10.67
CA ILE A 379 6.15 -17.75 10.43
C ILE A 379 6.96 -18.55 11.46
N ASP A 380 6.29 -18.89 12.56
CA ASP A 380 6.84 -19.73 13.62
C ASP A 380 5.73 -20.56 14.28
N VAL A 381 6.12 -21.60 15.00
CA VAL A 381 5.18 -22.50 15.69
C VAL A 381 4.39 -21.74 16.76
N ASN A 382 3.09 -22.01 16.84
CA ASN A 382 2.09 -21.35 17.70
C ASN A 382 1.80 -19.87 17.39
N GLN A 383 2.32 -19.33 16.28
CA GLN A 383 1.93 -18.00 15.81
C GLN A 383 0.58 -18.05 15.05
N PRO A 384 -0.16 -16.94 15.01
CA PRO A 384 -1.37 -16.82 14.19
C PRO A 384 -1.09 -17.08 12.72
N ALA A 385 -1.94 -17.85 12.06
CA ALA A 385 -1.85 -18.12 10.63
C ALA A 385 -2.48 -16.96 9.83
N THR A 386 -1.72 -15.87 9.66
CA THR A 386 -2.01 -14.77 8.74
C THR A 386 -0.93 -14.78 7.67
N LEU A 387 -1.21 -15.44 6.53
CA LEU A 387 -0.22 -15.89 5.58
C LEU A 387 -0.69 -15.66 4.13
N THR A 388 0.26 -15.48 3.23
CA THR A 388 0.05 -15.47 1.78
C THR A 388 0.89 -16.55 1.14
N VAL A 389 0.25 -17.44 0.37
CA VAL A 389 0.91 -18.46 -0.48
C VAL A 389 0.92 -17.94 -1.89
N PHE A 390 2.08 -17.93 -2.52
CA PHE A 390 2.26 -17.33 -3.84
C PHE A 390 3.31 -18.08 -4.66
N ASP A 391 3.22 -17.93 -5.98
CA ASP A 391 4.25 -18.37 -6.92
C ASP A 391 4.93 -17.12 -7.50
N PRO A 392 6.21 -16.86 -7.19
CA PRO A 392 6.91 -15.66 -7.63
C PRO A 392 7.26 -15.64 -9.12
N ASP A 393 7.14 -16.79 -9.80
CA ASP A 393 7.59 -16.99 -11.17
C ASP A 393 6.45 -17.33 -12.14
N LEU A 394 5.24 -17.57 -11.64
CA LEU A 394 4.07 -17.83 -12.46
C LEU A 394 3.80 -16.68 -13.43
N ALA A 395 3.83 -16.97 -14.73
CA ALA A 395 3.38 -16.03 -15.76
C ALA A 395 1.87 -16.16 -15.97
N TRP A 396 1.14 -15.06 -15.93
CA TRP A 396 -0.30 -15.02 -16.09
C TRP A 396 -0.75 -13.74 -16.77
N THR A 397 -1.91 -13.79 -17.44
CA THR A 397 -2.48 -12.62 -18.11
C THR A 397 -3.60 -12.03 -17.25
N TYR A 398 -3.55 -10.72 -17.00
CA TYR A 398 -4.59 -10.03 -16.23
C TYR A 398 -5.81 -9.74 -17.13
N GLU A 399 -6.85 -10.55 -17.04
CA GLU A 399 -8.04 -10.47 -17.90
C GLU A 399 -9.31 -10.06 -17.14
N ARG A 400 -9.34 -10.26 -15.83
CA ARG A 400 -10.52 -10.02 -14.99
C ARG A 400 -10.12 -9.39 -13.68
N THR A 401 -11.03 -8.63 -13.09
CA THR A 401 -10.88 -8.01 -11.78
C THR A 401 -12.11 -8.27 -10.92
N ALA A 402 -11.91 -8.34 -9.60
CA ALA A 402 -12.98 -8.31 -8.62
C ALA A 402 -13.40 -6.90 -8.21
N SER A 403 -12.57 -5.87 -8.51
CA SER A 403 -12.96 -4.48 -8.37
C SER A 403 -14.18 -4.15 -9.25
N ARG A 404 -15.03 -3.25 -8.80
CA ARG A 404 -16.12 -2.73 -9.61
C ARG A 404 -15.64 -1.94 -10.81
N SER A 405 -14.54 -1.23 -10.63
CA SER A 405 -13.92 -0.43 -11.69
C SER A 405 -12.92 -1.26 -12.49
N LYS A 406 -12.64 -0.77 -13.72
CA LYS A 406 -11.75 -1.46 -14.67
C LYS A 406 -10.61 -0.58 -15.16
N ASN A 407 -10.33 0.52 -14.48
CA ASN A 407 -9.30 1.50 -14.83
C ASN A 407 -7.89 0.99 -14.55
N SER A 408 -7.42 0.04 -15.36
CA SER A 408 -6.08 -0.52 -15.26
C SER A 408 -5.39 -0.59 -16.62
N PRO A 409 -4.15 -0.09 -16.75
CA PRO A 409 -3.35 -0.23 -17.96
C PRO A 409 -2.75 -1.63 -18.12
N PHE A 410 -2.97 -2.52 -17.14
CA PHE A 410 -2.42 -3.88 -17.16
C PHE A 410 -3.36 -4.92 -17.76
N PHE A 411 -4.61 -4.58 -18.08
CA PHE A 411 -5.50 -5.53 -18.73
C PHE A 411 -4.92 -6.05 -20.04
N GLY A 412 -5.01 -7.38 -20.23
CA GLY A 412 -4.45 -8.09 -21.37
C GLY A 412 -2.93 -8.22 -21.36
N LYS A 413 -2.23 -7.70 -20.35
CA LYS A 413 -0.78 -7.84 -20.23
C LYS A 413 -0.42 -9.09 -19.44
N THR A 414 0.67 -9.74 -19.86
CA THR A 414 1.26 -10.85 -19.11
C THR A 414 2.14 -10.30 -18.00
N LEU A 415 1.89 -10.70 -16.78
CA LEU A 415 2.64 -10.35 -15.59
C LEU A 415 3.28 -11.60 -14.99
N ARG A 416 4.33 -11.42 -14.19
CA ARG A 416 5.05 -12.49 -13.48
C ARG A 416 4.81 -12.38 -11.99
N GLY A 417 4.56 -13.52 -11.35
CA GLY A 417 4.28 -13.64 -9.93
C GLY A 417 2.81 -13.48 -9.61
N LYS A 418 2.25 -14.39 -8.82
CA LYS A 418 0.84 -14.38 -8.43
C LYS A 418 0.65 -14.92 -7.03
N ALA A 419 -0.19 -14.26 -6.23
CA ALA A 419 -0.74 -14.83 -5.01
C ALA A 419 -1.78 -15.91 -5.39
N LEU A 420 -1.77 -17.02 -4.69
CA LEU A 420 -2.61 -18.19 -5.01
C LEU A 420 -3.54 -18.57 -3.87
N TRP A 421 -3.18 -18.29 -2.64
CA TRP A 421 -4.03 -18.44 -1.45
C TRP A 421 -3.71 -17.36 -0.43
N ILE A 422 -4.75 -16.92 0.28
CA ILE A 422 -4.57 -16.26 1.56
C ILE A 422 -5.12 -17.12 2.68
N ILE A 423 -4.44 -17.07 3.81
CA ILE A 423 -4.89 -17.66 5.07
C ILE A 423 -4.95 -16.51 6.09
N ASN A 424 -6.11 -16.26 6.64
CA ASN A 424 -6.27 -15.26 7.69
C ASN A 424 -7.15 -15.82 8.78
N LYS A 425 -6.53 -16.26 9.87
CA LYS A 425 -7.20 -16.92 11.01
C LYS A 425 -7.95 -18.19 10.56
N SER A 426 -9.27 -18.13 10.43
CA SER A 426 -10.12 -19.24 10.01
C SER A 426 -10.45 -19.25 8.51
N PHE A 427 -10.09 -18.20 7.79
CA PHE A 427 -10.32 -18.13 6.35
C PHE A 427 -9.15 -18.77 5.59
N VAL A 428 -9.47 -19.59 4.62
CA VAL A 428 -8.54 -20.14 3.62
C VAL A 428 -9.22 -20.00 2.27
N GLU A 429 -8.69 -19.10 1.46
CA GLU A 429 -9.27 -18.79 0.15
C GLU A 429 -8.25 -19.07 -0.95
N SER A 430 -8.68 -19.79 -1.97
CA SER A 430 -7.95 -20.00 -3.23
C SER A 430 -8.25 -18.84 -4.19
N LEU A 431 -7.22 -18.26 -4.83
CA LEU A 431 -7.26 -17.02 -5.60
C LEU A 431 -7.25 -17.26 -7.12
#